data_6dea2428701dcacf0e79d35569fe7889
#
_entry.id   6dea2428701dcacf0e79d35569fe7889
#
_cell.length_a   1.000
_cell.length_b   1.000
_cell.length_c   1.000
_cell.angle_alpha   90.00
_cell.angle_beta   90.00
_cell.angle_gamma   90.00
#
_symmetry.space_group_name_H-M   'P 1'
#
loop_
_entity.id
_entity.type
_entity.pdbx_description
1 polymer ?
#
loop_
_entity_poly.entity_id
_entity_poly.type
_entity_poly.pdbx_seq_one_letter_code
_entity_poly.pdbx_strand_id
1 'polypeptide(L)'
;MVEQTAFGEWQVTRKSGAQVRVPRRATLNRRIGGLFPTDFDPARWGIPASMLDSIDPIAVWNLVSAVDAFVSAGFSPAELLRVVHPATVASTQGTGFGGMRSMHKLFVDRFLGEEYPQDILQETLPNVVAAHTMQSYVGGYGSMINPVGACATAAVSIEEGVDKIKAGKADFVVAGAIDDIQVESIVGFGAMNATANSNELLARGISSRFVSRANDRRRGGFVEAQGGGTVLLTRASVALDMNLPVLAVVGHAQTFSDGAHTSIPAPGLGALAVARGGRDSVIARNLAELGVGIDDVAFVSKHDTSTNANDPNESDLHTRVGMALGRTPGNPLLVISQKTLTGHAKGGACVFQVGGIIDVFRTGLIPANVALDCVDDAMEQYSPLVWLRSPLNLSSRGPVRAAFATSLGFGHVSGFLALVNPAAFEAIVEREAGRERLEAWRAASDRRLRNGQRHIEMGMLGHAPLFTSVEGRRLPDDPAAGAAGDAHEVEAAILLDPNARLGEDGFYHLPESK
;
A
#
# COMPACT_ATOMS: atom_id res chain seq x y z
N MET A 1 3.90 -6.53 -51.48
CA MET A 1 3.32 -7.88 -51.59
C MET A 1 3.36 -8.47 -50.20
N VAL A 2 2.31 -9.08 -49.75
CA VAL A 2 2.24 -9.76 -48.47
C VAL A 2 1.84 -11.19 -48.74
N GLU A 3 2.64 -12.14 -48.34
CA GLU A 3 2.43 -13.56 -48.57
C GLU A 3 2.64 -14.33 -47.29
N GLN A 4 1.84 -15.36 -47.03
CA GLN A 4 2.05 -16.27 -45.92
C GLN A 4 3.00 -17.38 -46.37
N THR A 5 4.07 -17.59 -45.61
CA THR A 5 5.03 -18.66 -45.90
C THR A 5 4.45 -20.03 -45.51
N ALA A 6 5.06 -21.11 -46.01
CA ALA A 6 4.66 -22.47 -45.67
C ALA A 6 4.76 -22.80 -44.16
N PHE A 7 5.46 -21.99 -43.39
CA PHE A 7 5.61 -22.12 -41.93
C PHE A 7 4.68 -21.20 -41.13
N GLY A 8 3.71 -20.57 -41.80
CA GLY A 8 2.74 -19.69 -41.14
C GLY A 8 3.24 -18.27 -40.84
N GLU A 9 4.44 -17.92 -41.26
CA GLU A 9 4.99 -16.58 -41.15
C GLU A 9 4.46 -15.68 -42.27
N TRP A 10 4.38 -14.39 -42.02
CA TRP A 10 4.02 -13.40 -43.03
C TRP A 10 5.26 -12.74 -43.61
N GLN A 11 5.50 -12.95 -44.89
CA GLN A 11 6.57 -12.27 -45.62
C GLN A 11 6.03 -11.00 -46.27
N VAL A 12 6.63 -9.86 -45.91
CA VAL A 12 6.29 -8.56 -46.48
C VAL A 12 7.41 -8.09 -47.41
N THR A 13 7.18 -8.17 -48.71
CA THR A 13 8.14 -7.67 -49.72
C THR A 13 7.78 -6.24 -50.11
N ARG A 14 8.71 -5.30 -49.91
CA ARG A 14 8.56 -3.89 -50.27
C ARG A 14 9.46 -3.53 -51.42
N LYS A 15 8.98 -2.65 -52.30
CA LYS A 15 9.82 -2.06 -53.33
C LYS A 15 10.82 -1.09 -52.69
N SER A 16 12.05 -1.05 -53.19
CA SER A 16 13.03 -0.05 -52.79
C SER A 16 12.46 1.36 -52.98
N GLY A 17 12.59 2.23 -51.98
CA GLY A 17 12.02 3.58 -51.96
C GLY A 17 10.53 3.65 -51.60
N ALA A 18 9.87 2.54 -51.25
CA ALA A 18 8.49 2.57 -50.81
C ALA A 18 8.37 3.33 -49.47
N GLN A 19 7.51 4.35 -49.45
CA GLN A 19 7.17 5.04 -48.22
C GLN A 19 6.26 4.17 -47.36
N VAL A 20 6.64 4.02 -46.10
CA VAL A 20 5.83 3.32 -45.10
C VAL A 20 5.29 4.36 -44.14
N ARG A 21 3.98 4.43 -44.02
CA ARG A 21 3.35 5.19 -42.95
C ARG A 21 3.37 4.31 -41.69
N VAL A 22 4.25 4.62 -40.75
CA VAL A 22 4.19 4.05 -39.44
C VAL A 22 3.14 4.85 -38.64
N PRO A 23 2.12 4.22 -38.04
CA PRO A 23 1.17 4.91 -37.23
C PRO A 23 1.93 5.65 -36.13
N ARG A 24 1.81 6.97 -36.06
CA ARG A 24 2.28 7.72 -34.91
C ARG A 24 1.43 7.28 -33.73
N ARG A 25 2.05 7.04 -32.56
CA ARG A 25 1.31 6.81 -31.33
C ARG A 25 0.23 7.87 -31.19
N ALA A 26 -1.00 7.49 -30.86
CA ALA A 26 -2.09 8.42 -30.65
C ALA A 26 -1.66 9.51 -29.68
N THR A 27 -2.03 10.77 -29.99
CA THR A 27 -1.74 11.88 -29.08
C THR A 27 -2.56 11.67 -27.81
N LEU A 28 -1.88 11.44 -26.70
CA LEU A 28 -2.54 11.27 -25.41
C LEU A 28 -3.20 12.58 -24.99
N ASN A 29 -4.46 12.52 -24.59
CA ASN A 29 -5.21 13.62 -24.01
C ASN A 29 -5.33 13.53 -22.47
N ARG A 30 -4.65 12.51 -21.88
CA ARG A 30 -4.43 12.31 -20.45
C ARG A 30 -2.94 12.55 -20.21
N ARG A 31 -2.56 13.80 -19.90
CA ARG A 31 -1.16 14.24 -19.83
C ARG A 31 -0.68 14.54 -18.43
N ILE A 32 -1.55 14.33 -17.43
CA ILE A 32 -1.27 14.65 -16.03
C ILE A 32 -1.33 13.35 -15.26
N GLY A 33 -0.31 13.08 -14.46
CA GLY A 33 -0.19 11.92 -13.59
C GLY A 33 0.63 12.24 -12.36
N GLY A 34 0.45 11.48 -11.29
CA GLY A 34 1.36 11.45 -10.16
C GLY A 34 2.57 10.58 -10.52
N LEU A 35 3.79 11.07 -10.31
CA LEU A 35 5.01 10.35 -10.65
C LEU A 35 5.88 10.16 -9.42
N PHE A 36 6.66 9.08 -9.40
CA PHE A 36 7.78 8.95 -8.47
C PHE A 36 8.78 10.09 -8.66
N PRO A 37 9.49 10.51 -7.60
CA PRO A 37 10.56 11.49 -7.73
C PRO A 37 11.58 11.08 -8.80
N THR A 38 11.86 11.96 -9.75
CA THR A 38 12.79 11.68 -10.86
C THR A 38 14.25 11.91 -10.50
N ASP A 39 14.48 12.62 -9.41
CA ASP A 39 15.79 12.94 -8.86
C ASP A 39 16.23 12.02 -7.71
N PHE A 40 15.39 11.02 -7.37
CA PHE A 40 15.70 10.02 -6.38
C PHE A 40 16.59 8.92 -6.98
N ASP A 41 17.73 8.67 -6.34
CA ASP A 41 18.66 7.62 -6.72
C ASP A 41 18.71 6.53 -5.64
N PRO A 42 18.12 5.33 -5.90
CA PRO A 42 18.10 4.23 -4.94
C PRO A 42 19.50 3.73 -4.56
N ALA A 43 20.51 3.90 -5.42
CA ALA A 43 21.87 3.50 -5.11
C ALA A 43 22.46 4.29 -3.93
N ARG A 44 22.03 5.54 -3.71
CA ARG A 44 22.41 6.32 -2.54
C ARG A 44 21.89 5.74 -1.23
N TRP A 45 20.84 4.97 -1.28
CA TRP A 45 20.31 4.25 -0.12
C TRP A 45 21.05 2.94 0.15
N GLY A 46 22.03 2.59 -0.71
CA GLY A 46 22.83 1.37 -0.59
C GLY A 46 22.30 0.19 -1.37
N ILE A 47 21.25 0.36 -2.19
CA ILE A 47 20.75 -0.72 -3.05
C ILE A 47 21.78 -0.99 -4.14
N PRO A 48 22.27 -2.24 -4.32
CA PRO A 48 23.32 -2.55 -5.29
C PRO A 48 22.91 -2.23 -6.73
N ALA A 49 23.82 -1.66 -7.53
CA ALA A 49 23.57 -1.34 -8.92
C ALA A 49 23.15 -2.55 -9.75
N SER A 50 23.77 -3.73 -9.50
CA SER A 50 23.39 -4.99 -10.17
C SER A 50 21.93 -5.36 -9.94
N MET A 51 21.36 -5.01 -8.78
CA MET A 51 19.96 -5.22 -8.48
C MET A 51 19.07 -4.22 -9.22
N LEU A 52 19.50 -2.95 -9.28
CA LEU A 52 18.76 -1.89 -10.00
C LEU A 52 18.67 -2.15 -11.51
N ASP A 53 19.69 -2.78 -12.08
CA ASP A 53 19.74 -3.08 -13.52
C ASP A 53 18.92 -4.33 -13.91
N SER A 54 18.66 -5.24 -12.96
CA SER A 54 18.07 -6.55 -13.24
C SER A 54 16.58 -6.64 -12.95
N ILE A 55 16.06 -5.89 -11.97
CA ILE A 55 14.67 -5.99 -11.52
C ILE A 55 13.76 -4.93 -12.14
N ASP A 56 12.46 -5.20 -12.18
CA ASP A 56 11.49 -4.20 -12.64
C ASP A 56 11.52 -2.97 -11.72
N PRO A 57 11.48 -1.74 -12.27
CA PRO A 57 11.50 -0.53 -11.47
C PRO A 57 10.44 -0.46 -10.37
N ILE A 58 9.27 -1.10 -10.54
CA ILE A 58 8.26 -1.15 -9.48
C ILE A 58 8.73 -1.96 -8.28
N ALA A 59 9.50 -3.04 -8.50
CA ALA A 59 10.07 -3.83 -7.42
C ALA A 59 11.16 -3.04 -6.67
N VAL A 60 11.94 -2.20 -7.36
CA VAL A 60 12.87 -1.24 -6.73
C VAL A 60 12.12 -0.31 -5.79
N TRP A 61 11.04 0.31 -6.28
CA TRP A 61 10.26 1.23 -5.45
C TRP A 61 9.56 0.53 -4.27
N ASN A 62 9.14 -0.73 -4.46
CA ASN A 62 8.61 -1.53 -3.35
C ASN A 62 9.67 -1.78 -2.27
N LEU A 63 10.88 -2.13 -2.70
CA LEU A 63 12.03 -2.32 -1.81
C LEU A 63 12.37 -1.01 -1.07
N VAL A 64 12.47 0.12 -1.79
CA VAL A 64 12.70 1.44 -1.19
C VAL A 64 11.66 1.75 -0.13
N SER A 65 10.38 1.51 -0.42
CA SER A 65 9.30 1.76 0.54
C SER A 65 9.37 0.86 1.77
N ALA A 66 9.81 -0.39 1.61
CA ALA A 66 10.02 -1.29 2.73
C ALA A 66 11.20 -0.85 3.61
N VAL A 67 12.32 -0.48 2.99
CA VAL A 67 13.48 0.09 3.71
C VAL A 67 13.07 1.33 4.49
N ASP A 68 12.34 2.25 3.84
CA ASP A 68 11.83 3.46 4.50
C ASP A 68 10.93 3.13 5.70
N ALA A 69 10.01 2.18 5.55
CA ALA A 69 9.09 1.79 6.62
C ALA A 69 9.82 1.26 7.87
N PHE A 70 10.81 0.40 7.69
CA PHE A 70 11.62 -0.12 8.80
C PHE A 70 12.48 0.98 9.44
N VAL A 71 13.18 1.75 8.63
CA VAL A 71 14.07 2.81 9.13
C VAL A 71 13.26 3.92 9.81
N SER A 72 12.11 4.33 9.24
CA SER A 72 11.20 5.30 9.86
C SER A 72 10.66 4.84 11.20
N ALA A 73 10.40 3.54 11.34
CA ALA A 73 9.98 2.95 12.61
C ALA A 73 11.14 2.76 13.61
N GLY A 74 12.38 3.04 13.20
CA GLY A 74 13.58 3.03 14.04
C GLY A 74 14.06 1.64 14.42
N PHE A 75 13.89 0.64 13.55
CA PHE A 75 14.44 -0.71 13.72
C PHE A 75 14.80 -1.34 12.36
N SER A 76 15.60 -2.38 12.39
CA SER A 76 15.99 -3.14 11.20
C SER A 76 15.32 -4.52 11.17
N PRO A 77 15.26 -5.18 10.00
CA PRO A 77 14.86 -6.58 9.93
C PRO A 77 15.71 -7.51 10.80
N ALA A 78 17.00 -7.22 10.96
CA ALA A 78 17.87 -7.99 11.85
C ALA A 78 17.42 -7.89 13.32
N GLU A 79 17.06 -6.70 13.80
CA GLU A 79 16.49 -6.54 15.16
C GLU A 79 15.17 -7.29 15.33
N LEU A 80 14.32 -7.28 14.28
CA LEU A 80 13.07 -8.04 14.29
C LEU A 80 13.34 -9.54 14.47
N LEU A 81 14.25 -10.10 13.71
CA LEU A 81 14.57 -11.54 13.72
C LEU A 81 15.26 -12.01 15.00
N ARG A 82 15.73 -11.10 15.85
CA ARG A 82 16.19 -11.41 17.22
C ARG A 82 15.04 -11.73 18.18
N VAL A 83 13.84 -11.24 17.87
CA VAL A 83 12.66 -11.38 18.74
C VAL A 83 11.63 -12.32 18.11
N VAL A 84 11.44 -12.21 16.81
CA VAL A 84 10.43 -12.96 16.06
C VAL A 84 11.10 -14.07 15.25
N HIS A 85 10.51 -15.27 15.27
CA HIS A 85 11.01 -16.38 14.47
C HIS A 85 10.85 -16.08 12.97
N PRO A 86 11.86 -16.34 12.11
CA PRO A 86 11.80 -15.99 10.70
C PRO A 86 10.61 -16.63 9.96
N ALA A 87 10.15 -17.82 10.34
CA ALA A 87 8.98 -18.47 9.75
C ALA A 87 7.64 -17.78 10.11
N THR A 88 7.62 -16.85 11.06
CA THR A 88 6.44 -16.06 11.42
C THR A 88 6.50 -14.60 10.90
N VAL A 89 7.53 -14.27 10.12
CA VAL A 89 7.64 -12.99 9.40
C VAL A 89 7.12 -13.20 7.98
N ALA A 90 5.92 -12.71 7.71
CA ALA A 90 5.18 -12.92 6.47
C ALA A 90 5.14 -11.67 5.59
N SER A 91 4.78 -11.84 4.32
CA SER A 91 4.44 -10.74 3.41
C SER A 91 3.06 -10.94 2.80
N THR A 92 2.32 -9.85 2.74
CA THR A 92 1.07 -9.74 1.99
C THR A 92 1.10 -8.57 1.00
N GLN A 93 2.30 -8.06 0.67
CA GLN A 93 2.45 -6.98 -0.29
C GLN A 93 1.89 -7.38 -1.66
N GLY A 94 1.13 -6.48 -2.28
CA GLY A 94 0.45 -6.71 -3.55
C GLY A 94 0.79 -5.66 -4.61
N THR A 95 0.26 -5.90 -5.80
CA THR A 95 0.28 -4.95 -6.92
C THR A 95 -0.95 -5.22 -7.80
N GLY A 96 -1.49 -4.19 -8.43
CA GLY A 96 -2.63 -4.35 -9.34
C GLY A 96 -2.22 -4.91 -10.70
N PHE A 97 -0.99 -4.63 -11.16
CA PHE A 97 -0.54 -4.97 -12.51
C PHE A 97 0.79 -5.75 -12.58
N GLY A 98 1.59 -5.76 -11.54
CA GLY A 98 2.93 -6.36 -11.58
C GLY A 98 3.94 -5.53 -12.37
N GLY A 99 5.01 -6.18 -12.84
CA GLY A 99 6.11 -5.57 -13.59
C GLY A 99 5.74 -5.20 -15.02
N MET A 100 4.94 -4.18 -15.20
CA MET A 100 4.44 -3.74 -16.50
C MET A 100 5.54 -3.28 -17.47
N ARG A 101 6.65 -2.73 -16.95
CA ARG A 101 7.78 -2.34 -17.83
C ARG A 101 8.49 -3.56 -18.37
N SER A 102 8.70 -4.56 -17.56
CA SER A 102 9.26 -5.84 -17.99
C SER A 102 8.32 -6.56 -18.95
N MET A 103 7.02 -6.50 -18.72
CA MET A 103 6.01 -7.00 -19.64
C MET A 103 6.10 -6.29 -21.01
N HIS A 104 6.23 -4.96 -21.01
CA HIS A 104 6.40 -4.19 -22.25
C HIS A 104 7.66 -4.61 -23.00
N LYS A 105 8.81 -4.71 -22.31
CA LYS A 105 10.06 -5.18 -22.93
C LYS A 105 9.91 -6.58 -23.53
N LEU A 106 9.32 -7.52 -22.79
CA LEU A 106 9.15 -8.89 -23.24
C LEU A 106 8.26 -9.01 -24.48
N PHE A 107 7.18 -8.25 -24.56
CA PHE A 107 6.17 -8.40 -25.62
C PHE A 107 6.27 -7.38 -26.75
N VAL A 108 6.76 -6.17 -26.48
CA VAL A 108 6.83 -5.09 -27.48
C VAL A 108 8.25 -4.91 -28.00
N ASP A 109 9.22 -4.70 -27.13
CA ASP A 109 10.58 -4.37 -27.52
C ASP A 109 11.25 -5.54 -28.26
N ARG A 110 10.88 -6.77 -27.91
CA ARG A 110 11.29 -7.98 -28.64
C ARG A 110 10.98 -7.89 -30.14
N PHE A 111 9.81 -7.37 -30.50
CA PHE A 111 9.44 -7.22 -31.92
C PHE A 111 10.19 -6.08 -32.62
N LEU A 112 10.78 -5.17 -31.84
CA LEU A 112 11.63 -4.09 -32.36
C LEU A 112 13.10 -4.51 -32.48
N GLY A 113 13.45 -5.72 -32.02
CA GLY A 113 14.81 -6.25 -32.07
C GLY A 113 15.70 -5.71 -30.95
N GLU A 114 15.11 -5.18 -29.88
CA GLU A 114 15.84 -4.74 -28.69
C GLU A 114 16.20 -5.93 -27.79
N GLU A 115 17.36 -5.87 -27.17
CA GLU A 115 17.82 -6.88 -26.21
C GLU A 115 17.11 -6.70 -24.86
N TYR A 116 16.86 -7.81 -24.16
CA TYR A 116 16.30 -7.82 -22.81
C TYR A 116 16.96 -8.91 -21.95
N PRO A 117 16.94 -8.80 -20.61
CA PRO A 117 17.49 -9.80 -19.71
C PRO A 117 16.83 -11.18 -19.90
N GLN A 118 17.59 -12.26 -19.72
CA GLN A 118 17.08 -13.63 -19.94
C GLN A 118 16.00 -14.03 -18.94
N ASP A 119 16.03 -13.46 -17.75
CA ASP A 119 15.10 -13.69 -16.63
C ASP A 119 13.91 -12.72 -16.59
N ILE A 120 13.78 -11.87 -17.60
CA ILE A 120 12.73 -10.82 -17.66
C ILE A 120 11.31 -11.35 -17.43
N LEU A 121 11.05 -12.62 -17.75
CA LEU A 121 9.75 -13.23 -17.51
C LEU A 121 9.40 -13.23 -16.00
N GLN A 122 10.36 -13.48 -15.12
CA GLN A 122 10.14 -13.43 -13.68
C GLN A 122 9.70 -12.04 -13.25
N GLU A 123 10.32 -11.00 -13.79
CA GLU A 123 10.01 -9.61 -13.45
C GLU A 123 8.61 -9.16 -13.89
N THR A 124 7.93 -9.93 -14.76
CA THR A 124 6.54 -9.67 -15.14
C THR A 124 5.53 -10.20 -14.10
N LEU A 125 5.95 -11.12 -13.23
CA LEU A 125 5.05 -11.79 -12.29
C LEU A 125 4.74 -10.88 -11.09
N PRO A 126 3.47 -10.69 -10.73
CA PRO A 126 3.09 -9.81 -9.62
C PRO A 126 3.74 -10.15 -8.28
N ASN A 127 3.92 -11.45 -7.98
CA ASN A 127 4.52 -11.90 -6.72
C ASN A 127 6.01 -11.57 -6.60
N VAL A 128 6.72 -11.37 -7.71
CA VAL A 128 8.16 -11.08 -7.69
C VAL A 128 8.43 -9.70 -7.11
N VAL A 129 7.51 -8.76 -7.25
CA VAL A 129 7.60 -7.43 -6.63
C VAL A 129 7.80 -7.51 -5.10
N ALA A 130 7.06 -8.39 -4.42
CA ALA A 130 7.22 -8.64 -2.99
C ALA A 130 8.43 -9.55 -2.68
N ALA A 131 8.72 -10.51 -3.58
CA ALA A 131 9.81 -11.45 -3.39
C ALA A 131 11.16 -10.76 -3.23
N HIS A 132 11.45 -9.75 -4.05
CA HIS A 132 12.70 -8.98 -3.94
C HIS A 132 12.86 -8.34 -2.55
N THR A 133 11.79 -7.78 -1.98
CA THR A 133 11.82 -7.22 -0.62
C THR A 133 12.11 -8.28 0.43
N MET A 134 11.42 -9.43 0.35
CA MET A 134 11.57 -10.49 1.34
C MET A 134 12.92 -11.18 1.26
N GLN A 135 13.43 -11.45 0.06
CA GLN A 135 14.69 -12.16 -0.15
C GLN A 135 15.93 -11.31 0.10
N SER A 136 15.90 -10.02 -0.32
CA SER A 136 17.10 -9.19 -0.26
C SER A 136 17.21 -8.35 1.00
N TYR A 137 16.09 -8.04 1.66
CA TYR A 137 16.07 -7.10 2.78
C TYR A 137 15.53 -7.70 4.08
N VAL A 138 14.32 -8.29 4.05
CA VAL A 138 13.65 -8.73 5.27
C VAL A 138 14.21 -10.06 5.80
N GLY A 139 14.34 -11.07 4.94
CA GLY A 139 14.87 -12.37 5.31
C GLY A 139 13.88 -13.25 6.08
N GLY A 140 12.59 -13.02 5.94
CA GLY A 140 11.54 -13.83 6.56
C GLY A 140 11.15 -15.04 5.71
N TYR A 141 10.77 -16.13 6.37
CA TYR A 141 10.31 -17.40 5.76
C TYR A 141 8.82 -17.65 5.98
N GLY A 142 8.11 -16.67 6.50
CA GLY A 142 6.66 -16.77 6.70
C GLY A 142 5.87 -16.83 5.40
N SER A 143 4.55 -16.93 5.53
CA SER A 143 3.66 -16.95 4.38
C SER A 143 3.87 -15.74 3.47
N MET A 144 4.04 -15.98 2.17
CA MET A 144 4.09 -14.94 1.16
C MET A 144 2.86 -15.04 0.26
N ILE A 145 1.92 -14.09 0.40
CA ILE A 145 0.73 -13.96 -0.43
C ILE A 145 0.82 -12.62 -1.15
N ASN A 146 0.55 -12.63 -2.44
CA ASN A 146 0.52 -11.43 -3.25
C ASN A 146 -0.90 -11.19 -3.75
N PRO A 147 -1.72 -10.39 -3.05
CA PRO A 147 -3.07 -10.11 -3.46
C PRO A 147 -3.11 -9.24 -4.72
N VAL A 148 -4.11 -9.48 -5.56
CA VAL A 148 -4.47 -8.65 -6.69
C VAL A 148 -5.95 -8.31 -6.56
N GLY A 149 -6.25 -7.12 -6.08
CA GLY A 149 -7.61 -6.58 -5.89
C GLY A 149 -7.83 -5.28 -6.67
N ALA A 150 -7.16 -5.13 -7.82
CA ALA A 150 -7.15 -3.89 -8.59
C ALA A 150 -6.87 -2.67 -7.68
N CYS A 151 -7.75 -1.66 -7.68
CA CYS A 151 -7.56 -0.47 -6.85
C CYS A 151 -7.69 -0.72 -5.33
N ALA A 152 -8.19 -1.88 -4.90
CA ALA A 152 -8.34 -2.26 -3.50
C ALA A 152 -7.17 -3.12 -2.98
N THR A 153 -6.16 -3.41 -3.78
CA THR A 153 -5.09 -4.36 -3.44
C THR A 153 -4.45 -4.10 -2.07
N ALA A 154 -4.13 -2.85 -1.73
CA ALA A 154 -3.52 -2.55 -0.43
C ALA A 154 -4.48 -2.79 0.74
N ALA A 155 -5.79 -2.58 0.57
CA ALA A 155 -6.77 -2.91 1.61
C ALA A 155 -6.88 -4.42 1.81
N VAL A 156 -6.88 -5.21 0.71
CA VAL A 156 -6.80 -6.69 0.76
C VAL A 156 -5.52 -7.14 1.46
N SER A 157 -4.39 -6.52 1.12
CA SER A 157 -3.10 -6.81 1.74
C SER A 157 -3.12 -6.60 3.27
N ILE A 158 -3.73 -5.51 3.73
CA ILE A 158 -3.85 -5.22 5.17
C ILE A 158 -4.78 -6.23 5.84
N GLU A 159 -5.93 -6.57 5.24
CA GLU A 159 -6.84 -7.61 5.76
C GLU A 159 -6.13 -8.95 5.92
N GLU A 160 -5.50 -9.44 4.84
CA GLU A 160 -4.75 -10.69 4.86
C GLU A 160 -3.65 -10.72 5.92
N GLY A 161 -2.95 -9.59 6.11
CA GLY A 161 -1.95 -9.45 7.15
C GLY A 161 -2.53 -9.54 8.56
N VAL A 162 -3.65 -8.86 8.80
CA VAL A 162 -4.39 -8.91 10.07
C VAL A 162 -4.91 -10.32 10.36
N ASP A 163 -5.45 -11.00 9.35
CA ASP A 163 -6.00 -12.34 9.49
C ASP A 163 -4.91 -13.38 9.79
N LYS A 164 -3.73 -13.25 9.17
CA LYS A 164 -2.57 -14.09 9.51
C LYS A 164 -2.13 -13.91 10.96
N ILE A 165 -2.08 -12.66 11.43
CA ILE A 165 -1.73 -12.37 12.82
C ILE A 165 -2.78 -12.94 13.78
N LYS A 166 -4.06 -12.71 13.52
CA LYS A 166 -5.17 -13.22 14.34
C LYS A 166 -5.23 -14.75 14.37
N ALA A 167 -4.93 -15.39 13.24
CA ALA A 167 -4.89 -16.84 13.13
C ALA A 167 -3.61 -17.49 13.73
N GLY A 168 -2.68 -16.70 14.25
CA GLY A 168 -1.40 -17.18 14.78
C GLY A 168 -0.43 -17.73 13.73
N LYS A 169 -0.62 -17.36 12.45
CA LYS A 169 0.23 -17.77 11.33
C LYS A 169 1.39 -16.81 11.09
N ALA A 170 1.33 -15.62 11.64
CA ALA A 170 2.40 -14.63 11.59
C ALA A 170 2.41 -13.80 12.88
N ASP A 171 3.59 -13.37 13.28
CA ASP A 171 3.80 -12.40 14.36
C ASP A 171 4.07 -11.01 13.79
N PHE A 172 4.61 -10.96 12.59
CA PHE A 172 4.92 -9.74 11.86
C PHE A 172 4.62 -9.89 10.37
N VAL A 173 4.05 -8.86 9.76
CA VAL A 173 3.67 -8.88 8.34
C VAL A 173 4.12 -7.59 7.65
N VAL A 174 4.81 -7.75 6.53
CA VAL A 174 5.09 -6.69 5.58
C VAL A 174 3.92 -6.63 4.61
N ALA A 175 3.05 -5.64 4.79
CA ALA A 175 1.83 -5.42 4.01
C ALA A 175 1.96 -4.18 3.12
N GLY A 176 0.96 -3.92 2.32
CA GLY A 176 0.86 -2.77 1.43
C GLY A 176 0.73 -3.16 -0.03
N ALA A 177 0.86 -2.20 -0.90
CA ALA A 177 0.87 -2.42 -2.34
C ALA A 177 1.52 -1.25 -3.06
N ILE A 178 1.96 -1.50 -4.28
CA ILE A 178 2.56 -0.49 -5.15
C ILE A 178 2.15 -0.72 -6.60
N ASP A 179 1.98 0.35 -7.37
CA ASP A 179 1.70 0.29 -8.80
C ASP A 179 2.42 1.38 -9.60
N ASP A 180 2.68 1.06 -10.86
CA ASP A 180 3.30 1.96 -11.83
C ASP A 180 2.26 2.49 -12.84
N ILE A 181 2.63 3.52 -13.60
CA ILE A 181 1.89 4.01 -14.77
C ILE A 181 2.64 3.55 -16.02
N GLN A 182 1.89 2.95 -16.94
CA GLN A 182 2.39 2.56 -18.26
C GLN A 182 1.46 3.09 -19.36
N VAL A 183 1.99 3.16 -20.58
CA VAL A 183 1.20 3.61 -21.73
C VAL A 183 -0.06 2.77 -21.91
N GLU A 184 0.03 1.48 -21.66
CA GLU A 184 -1.07 0.53 -21.75
C GLU A 184 -2.21 0.88 -20.78
N SER A 185 -1.88 1.22 -19.54
CA SER A 185 -2.88 1.64 -18.55
C SER A 185 -3.52 2.97 -18.92
N ILE A 186 -2.71 3.96 -19.34
CA ILE A 186 -3.22 5.28 -19.75
C ILE A 186 -4.18 5.15 -20.94
N VAL A 187 -3.83 4.35 -21.94
CA VAL A 187 -4.67 4.11 -23.12
C VAL A 187 -5.92 3.32 -22.74
N GLY A 188 -5.77 2.25 -21.96
CA GLY A 188 -6.87 1.39 -21.55
C GLY A 188 -7.92 2.14 -20.72
N PHE A 189 -7.51 2.81 -19.63
CA PHE A 189 -8.43 3.61 -18.81
C PHE A 189 -8.97 4.85 -19.57
N GLY A 190 -8.16 5.40 -20.49
CA GLY A 190 -8.62 6.45 -21.38
C GLY A 190 -9.75 6.02 -22.32
N ALA A 191 -9.64 4.82 -22.89
CA ALA A 191 -10.68 4.23 -23.75
C ALA A 191 -11.98 3.95 -22.99
N MET A 192 -11.89 3.62 -21.70
CA MET A 192 -13.04 3.43 -20.80
C MET A 192 -13.67 4.75 -20.35
N ASN A 193 -13.10 5.92 -20.69
CA ASN A 193 -13.46 7.23 -20.13
C ASN A 193 -13.42 7.27 -18.58
N ALA A 194 -12.60 6.44 -17.96
CA ALA A 194 -12.44 6.38 -16.50
C ALA A 194 -11.50 7.47 -15.98
N THR A 195 -10.53 7.88 -16.83
CA THR A 195 -9.52 8.90 -16.49
C THR A 195 -9.88 10.29 -17.00
N ALA A 196 -9.46 11.30 -16.27
CA ALA A 196 -9.71 12.69 -16.60
C ALA A 196 -9.06 13.09 -17.94
N ASN A 197 -9.84 13.65 -18.84
CA ASN A 197 -9.33 14.28 -20.05
C ASN A 197 -8.68 15.62 -19.67
N SER A 198 -7.37 15.60 -19.47
CA SER A 198 -6.63 16.79 -19.02
C SER A 198 -6.69 17.94 -20.03
N ASN A 199 -6.75 17.66 -21.35
CA ASN A 199 -6.86 18.70 -22.35
C ASN A 199 -8.20 19.45 -22.23
N GLU A 200 -9.29 18.71 -22.00
CA GLU A 200 -10.63 19.30 -21.83
C GLU A 200 -10.69 20.14 -20.54
N LEU A 201 -10.20 19.59 -19.42
CA LEU A 201 -10.24 20.29 -18.14
C LEU A 201 -9.37 21.56 -18.14
N LEU A 202 -8.17 21.49 -18.75
CA LEU A 202 -7.31 22.64 -18.93
C LEU A 202 -7.98 23.72 -19.83
N ALA A 203 -8.66 23.32 -20.91
CA ALA A 203 -9.40 24.23 -21.76
C ALA A 203 -10.58 24.92 -21.02
N ARG A 204 -11.11 24.28 -19.97
CA ARG A 204 -12.12 24.84 -19.06
C ARG A 204 -11.52 25.69 -17.94
N GLY A 205 -10.23 26.00 -17.99
CA GLY A 205 -9.54 26.84 -17.02
C GLY A 205 -9.17 26.15 -15.70
N ILE A 206 -9.25 24.82 -15.64
CA ILE A 206 -8.82 24.08 -14.45
C ILE A 206 -7.30 23.93 -14.51
N SER A 207 -6.60 24.35 -13.45
CA SER A 207 -5.16 24.18 -13.34
C SER A 207 -4.75 22.71 -13.38
N SER A 208 -3.63 22.40 -14.01
CA SER A 208 -3.06 21.04 -14.07
C SER A 208 -2.91 20.39 -12.69
N ARG A 209 -2.58 21.19 -11.67
CA ARG A 209 -2.44 20.75 -10.28
C ARG A 209 -3.76 20.24 -9.67
N PHE A 210 -4.91 20.65 -10.19
CA PHE A 210 -6.24 20.41 -9.62
C PHE A 210 -7.17 19.60 -10.53
N VAL A 211 -6.59 18.81 -11.44
CA VAL A 211 -7.36 17.95 -12.35
C VAL A 211 -8.01 16.78 -11.61
N SER A 212 -7.32 16.21 -10.60
CA SER A 212 -7.92 15.25 -9.67
C SER A 212 -8.77 16.01 -8.66
N ARG A 213 -10.11 15.88 -8.76
CA ARG A 213 -11.04 16.74 -8.00
C ARG A 213 -12.30 16.00 -7.56
N ALA A 214 -12.13 15.04 -6.68
CA ALA A 214 -13.23 14.24 -6.17
C ALA A 214 -14.32 15.11 -5.52
N ASN A 215 -15.57 14.70 -5.67
CA ASN A 215 -16.79 15.34 -5.18
C ASN A 215 -17.06 16.76 -5.72
N ASP A 216 -16.16 17.33 -6.53
CA ASP A 216 -16.40 18.61 -7.19
C ASP A 216 -17.32 18.41 -8.42
N ARG A 217 -18.24 19.34 -8.64
CA ARG A 217 -19.19 19.29 -9.78
C ARG A 217 -18.52 19.34 -11.15
N ARG A 218 -17.24 19.72 -11.24
CA ARG A 218 -16.44 19.75 -12.47
C ARG A 218 -15.51 18.57 -12.62
N ARG A 219 -15.65 17.52 -11.78
CA ARG A 219 -14.82 16.30 -11.88
C ARG A 219 -15.00 15.63 -13.24
N GLY A 220 -14.02 14.94 -13.70
CA GLY A 220 -14.05 14.33 -15.04
C GLY A 220 -13.33 13.00 -15.16
N GLY A 221 -13.14 12.28 -14.05
CA GLY A 221 -12.41 11.02 -14.00
C GLY A 221 -11.18 11.09 -13.09
N PHE A 222 -10.56 9.96 -12.85
CA PHE A 222 -9.36 9.93 -12.02
C PHE A 222 -8.10 10.35 -12.79
N VAL A 223 -7.08 10.73 -12.04
CA VAL A 223 -5.73 10.97 -12.56
C VAL A 223 -4.87 9.79 -12.12
N GLU A 224 -4.27 9.07 -13.05
CA GLU A 224 -3.37 7.97 -12.71
C GLU A 224 -2.15 8.46 -11.95
N ALA A 225 -1.63 7.61 -11.07
CA ALA A 225 -0.39 7.85 -10.36
C ALA A 225 0.46 6.58 -10.27
N GLN A 226 1.77 6.76 -10.25
CA GLN A 226 2.71 5.82 -9.66
C GLN A 226 2.60 5.95 -8.15
N GLY A 227 2.72 4.86 -7.41
CA GLY A 227 2.80 4.97 -5.97
C GLY A 227 2.21 3.80 -5.22
N GLY A 228 2.27 3.96 -3.93
CA GLY A 228 1.93 2.97 -2.94
C GLY A 228 2.93 3.00 -1.81
N GLY A 229 3.13 1.87 -1.17
CA GLY A 229 4.12 1.76 -0.12
C GLY A 229 3.92 0.54 0.77
N THR A 230 4.67 0.54 1.85
CA THR A 230 4.71 -0.54 2.84
C THR A 230 4.04 -0.13 4.13
N VAL A 231 3.25 -1.03 4.67
CA VAL A 231 2.64 -0.96 6.00
C VAL A 231 3.16 -2.14 6.82
N LEU A 232 3.80 -1.86 7.95
CA LEU A 232 4.28 -2.90 8.87
C LEU A 232 3.19 -3.21 9.88
N LEU A 233 2.74 -4.46 9.91
CA LEU A 233 1.73 -4.95 10.84
C LEU A 233 2.37 -5.92 11.82
N THR A 234 2.00 -5.81 13.10
CA THR A 234 2.49 -6.75 14.11
C THR A 234 1.48 -6.95 15.23
N ARG A 235 1.69 -8.00 16.00
CA ARG A 235 0.99 -8.23 17.27
C ARG A 235 1.31 -7.13 18.28
N ALA A 236 0.35 -6.77 19.10
CA ALA A 236 0.55 -5.79 20.17
C ALA A 236 1.67 -6.19 21.15
N SER A 237 1.79 -7.50 21.46
CA SER A 237 2.87 -8.02 22.31
C SER A 237 4.25 -7.77 21.71
N VAL A 238 4.44 -8.06 20.42
CA VAL A 238 5.73 -7.81 19.72
C VAL A 238 6.06 -6.32 19.70
N ALA A 239 5.05 -5.46 19.42
CA ALA A 239 5.24 -4.02 19.46
C ALA A 239 5.66 -3.53 20.84
N LEU A 240 5.08 -4.11 21.90
CA LEU A 240 5.42 -3.78 23.29
C LEU A 240 6.82 -4.30 23.65
N ASP A 241 7.14 -5.55 23.34
CA ASP A 241 8.40 -6.20 23.70
C ASP A 241 9.60 -5.54 23.01
N MET A 242 9.46 -5.22 21.74
CA MET A 242 10.48 -4.50 20.97
C MET A 242 10.45 -2.98 21.17
N ASN A 243 9.49 -2.46 21.92
CA ASN A 243 9.24 -1.02 22.05
C ASN A 243 9.08 -0.31 20.69
N LEU A 244 8.34 -0.92 19.77
CA LEU A 244 8.09 -0.34 18.46
C LEU A 244 7.09 0.82 18.56
N PRO A 245 7.25 1.88 17.76
CA PRO A 245 6.24 2.93 17.66
C PRO A 245 4.96 2.37 17.03
N VAL A 246 3.83 2.62 17.66
CA VAL A 246 2.51 2.30 17.16
C VAL A 246 1.90 3.57 16.59
N LEU A 247 1.69 3.61 15.27
CA LEU A 247 1.17 4.80 14.58
C LEU A 247 -0.36 4.76 14.44
N ALA A 248 -0.93 3.56 14.39
CA ALA A 248 -2.37 3.30 14.41
C ALA A 248 -2.64 1.87 14.88
N VAL A 249 -3.85 1.61 15.36
CA VAL A 249 -4.36 0.26 15.62
C VAL A 249 -5.35 -0.09 14.51
N VAL A 250 -5.19 -1.26 13.88
CA VAL A 250 -6.17 -1.75 12.92
C VAL A 250 -7.37 -2.30 13.69
N GLY A 251 -8.40 -1.50 13.86
CA GLY A 251 -9.62 -1.89 14.56
C GLY A 251 -10.47 -2.87 13.74
N HIS A 252 -10.50 -2.69 12.41
CA HIS A 252 -11.19 -3.58 11.50
C HIS A 252 -10.56 -3.50 10.10
N ALA A 253 -10.45 -4.64 9.43
CA ALA A 253 -10.07 -4.73 8.02
C ALA A 253 -10.90 -5.86 7.41
N GLN A 254 -11.61 -5.57 6.32
CA GLN A 254 -12.40 -6.56 5.61
C GLN A 254 -12.64 -6.15 4.16
N THR A 255 -12.65 -7.14 3.27
CA THR A 255 -13.00 -6.96 1.86
C THR A 255 -14.31 -7.68 1.53
N PHE A 256 -14.97 -7.20 0.48
CA PHE A 256 -16.28 -7.64 0.06
C PHE A 256 -16.35 -7.70 -1.46
N SER A 257 -17.19 -8.59 -1.98
CA SER A 257 -17.64 -8.56 -3.38
C SER A 257 -18.86 -7.65 -3.51
N ASP A 258 -18.95 -6.92 -4.62
CA ASP A 258 -20.09 -6.06 -4.93
C ASP A 258 -21.32 -6.84 -5.45
N GLY A 259 -21.25 -8.16 -5.48
CA GLY A 259 -22.35 -9.01 -5.86
C GLY A 259 -22.56 -9.12 -7.37
N ALA A 260 -23.80 -9.37 -7.78
CA ALA A 260 -24.14 -9.59 -9.18
C ALA A 260 -24.31 -8.26 -9.93
N HIS A 261 -23.34 -7.91 -10.74
CA HIS A 261 -23.38 -6.77 -11.66
C HIS A 261 -23.21 -7.21 -13.11
N THR A 262 -23.88 -6.53 -14.01
CA THR A 262 -23.82 -6.84 -15.45
C THR A 262 -22.67 -6.16 -16.16
N SER A 263 -22.02 -5.20 -15.53
CA SER A 263 -20.87 -4.48 -16.10
C SER A 263 -19.72 -4.40 -15.12
N ILE A 264 -18.50 -4.49 -15.65
CA ILE A 264 -17.23 -4.28 -14.96
C ILE A 264 -16.53 -3.13 -15.69
N PRO A 265 -16.22 -2.00 -15.03
CA PRO A 265 -16.45 -1.70 -13.63
C PRO A 265 -17.85 -1.10 -13.38
N ALA A 266 -18.49 -1.54 -12.33
CA ALA A 266 -19.65 -0.85 -11.78
C ALA A 266 -19.41 -0.60 -10.29
N PRO A 267 -19.66 0.60 -9.78
CA PRO A 267 -19.61 0.83 -8.35
C PRO A 267 -20.76 0.07 -7.69
N GLY A 268 -20.45 -0.63 -6.60
CA GLY A 268 -21.40 -1.43 -5.84
C GLY A 268 -21.43 -1.03 -4.38
N LEU A 269 -22.31 -1.64 -3.62
CA LEU A 269 -22.47 -1.43 -2.19
C LEU A 269 -21.96 -2.63 -1.36
N GLY A 270 -21.09 -3.49 -1.94
CA GLY A 270 -20.60 -4.69 -1.25
C GLY A 270 -20.02 -4.40 0.11
N ALA A 271 -19.24 -3.33 0.24
CA ALA A 271 -18.66 -2.89 1.49
C ALA A 271 -19.69 -2.47 2.56
N LEU A 272 -20.97 -2.26 2.20
CA LEU A 272 -22.04 -2.03 3.19
C LEU A 272 -22.22 -3.23 4.13
N ALA A 273 -21.85 -4.43 3.66
CA ALA A 273 -21.89 -5.64 4.47
C ALA A 273 -21.01 -5.59 5.73
N VAL A 274 -20.06 -4.65 5.83
CA VAL A 274 -19.30 -4.37 7.06
C VAL A 274 -20.24 -4.05 8.23
N ALA A 275 -21.36 -3.38 7.96
CA ALA A 275 -22.36 -3.01 8.96
C ALA A 275 -23.48 -4.07 9.13
N ARG A 276 -23.30 -5.30 8.59
CA ARG A 276 -24.27 -6.38 8.76
C ARG A 276 -24.47 -6.71 10.25
N GLY A 277 -25.71 -6.59 10.73
CA GLY A 277 -26.07 -6.70 12.13
C GLY A 277 -26.15 -5.35 12.86
N GLY A 278 -25.89 -4.24 12.17
CA GLY A 278 -26.02 -2.89 12.72
C GLY A 278 -25.08 -2.66 13.91
N ARG A 279 -25.65 -2.26 15.04
CA ARG A 279 -24.89 -2.01 16.29
C ARG A 279 -24.23 -3.26 16.86
N ASP A 280 -24.69 -4.45 16.48
CA ASP A 280 -24.13 -5.74 16.88
C ASP A 280 -23.21 -6.36 15.80
N SER A 281 -22.84 -5.57 14.79
CA SER A 281 -21.92 -5.98 13.72
C SER A 281 -20.52 -6.27 14.26
N VAL A 282 -19.73 -7.03 13.48
CA VAL A 282 -18.33 -7.35 13.84
C VAL A 282 -17.51 -6.06 14.01
N ILE A 283 -17.64 -5.11 13.10
CA ILE A 283 -16.91 -3.83 13.20
C ILE A 283 -17.29 -3.06 14.47
N ALA A 284 -18.59 -3.03 14.83
CA ALA A 284 -19.04 -2.32 16.04
C ALA A 284 -18.43 -2.94 17.30
N ARG A 285 -18.40 -4.28 17.40
CA ARG A 285 -17.75 -4.98 18.52
C ARG A 285 -16.24 -4.74 18.58
N ASN A 286 -15.56 -4.86 17.44
CA ASN A 286 -14.11 -4.64 17.38
C ASN A 286 -13.74 -3.21 17.82
N LEU A 287 -14.51 -2.20 17.40
CA LEU A 287 -14.29 -0.82 17.82
C LEU A 287 -14.56 -0.65 19.32
N ALA A 288 -15.64 -1.26 19.85
CA ALA A 288 -15.98 -1.20 21.27
C ALA A 288 -14.90 -1.83 22.17
N GLU A 289 -14.26 -2.93 21.74
CA GLU A 289 -13.12 -3.53 22.43
C GLU A 289 -11.93 -2.56 22.57
N LEU A 290 -11.78 -1.65 21.62
CA LEU A 290 -10.78 -0.57 21.63
C LEU A 290 -11.30 0.71 22.32
N GLY A 291 -12.46 0.66 22.95
CA GLY A 291 -13.10 1.79 23.63
C GLY A 291 -13.61 2.86 22.67
N VAL A 292 -13.92 2.54 21.42
CA VAL A 292 -14.34 3.46 20.37
C VAL A 292 -15.75 3.13 19.90
N GLY A 293 -16.62 4.13 19.81
CA GLY A 293 -17.95 4.00 19.20
C GLY A 293 -18.00 4.60 17.80
N ILE A 294 -19.11 4.39 17.10
CA ILE A 294 -19.31 4.96 15.75
C ILE A 294 -19.27 6.50 15.78
N ASP A 295 -19.68 7.12 16.85
CA ASP A 295 -19.65 8.58 17.02
C ASP A 295 -18.23 9.15 17.23
N ASP A 296 -17.28 8.31 17.60
CA ASP A 296 -15.87 8.65 17.73
C ASP A 296 -15.12 8.63 16.39
N VAL A 297 -15.73 8.06 15.34
CA VAL A 297 -15.15 8.07 13.98
C VAL A 297 -15.30 9.48 13.42
N ALA A 298 -14.23 10.25 13.42
CA ALA A 298 -14.26 11.67 13.05
C ALA A 298 -14.36 11.89 11.54
N PHE A 299 -13.71 11.02 10.75
CA PHE A 299 -13.64 11.19 9.32
C PHE A 299 -13.51 9.87 8.56
N VAL A 300 -13.73 9.95 7.27
CA VAL A 300 -13.45 8.88 6.31
C VAL A 300 -12.51 9.37 5.23
N SER A 301 -11.47 8.59 4.94
CA SER A 301 -10.69 8.70 3.73
C SER A 301 -11.37 7.83 2.66
N LYS A 302 -12.18 8.47 1.81
CA LYS A 302 -12.92 7.79 0.76
C LYS A 302 -12.01 7.32 -0.36
N HIS A 303 -12.45 6.32 -1.12
CA HIS A 303 -11.81 5.93 -2.36
C HIS A 303 -11.74 7.09 -3.37
N ASP A 304 -12.83 7.83 -3.52
CA ASP A 304 -12.90 9.13 -4.19
C ASP A 304 -12.07 9.27 -5.47
N THR A 305 -12.54 8.63 -6.54
CA THR A 305 -11.82 8.60 -7.82
C THR A 305 -12.07 9.80 -8.72
N SER A 306 -12.80 10.82 -8.29
CA SER A 306 -13.21 11.95 -9.13
C SER A 306 -14.11 11.53 -10.31
N THR A 307 -14.81 10.41 -10.19
CA THR A 307 -15.73 9.93 -11.23
C THR A 307 -17.18 10.20 -10.87
N ASN A 308 -18.01 10.39 -11.90
CA ASN A 308 -19.44 10.63 -11.69
C ASN A 308 -20.17 9.40 -11.13
N ALA A 309 -19.63 8.22 -11.34
CA ALA A 309 -20.22 6.98 -10.84
C ALA A 309 -19.81 6.68 -9.40
N ASN A 310 -18.52 6.76 -9.08
CA ASN A 310 -18.01 6.32 -7.79
C ASN A 310 -18.31 7.30 -6.65
N ASP A 311 -18.10 8.60 -6.84
CA ASP A 311 -18.16 9.54 -5.74
C ASP A 311 -19.56 9.61 -5.07
N PRO A 312 -20.69 9.60 -5.80
CA PRO A 312 -22.03 9.47 -5.20
C PRO A 312 -22.28 8.10 -4.56
N ASN A 313 -21.87 7.00 -5.23
CA ASN A 313 -22.06 5.65 -4.72
C ASN A 313 -21.36 5.45 -3.38
N GLU A 314 -20.15 5.92 -3.25
CA GLU A 314 -19.39 5.81 -2.02
C GLU A 314 -19.92 6.74 -0.91
N SER A 315 -20.49 7.89 -1.29
CA SER A 315 -21.18 8.77 -0.35
C SER A 315 -22.45 8.12 0.21
N ASP A 316 -23.23 7.44 -0.62
CA ASP A 316 -24.36 6.62 -0.18
C ASP A 316 -23.92 5.47 0.75
N LEU A 317 -22.84 4.77 0.38
CA LEU A 317 -22.25 3.71 1.20
C LEU A 317 -21.97 4.20 2.63
N HIS A 318 -21.21 5.28 2.79
CA HIS A 318 -20.83 5.78 4.12
C HIS A 318 -22.02 6.34 4.90
N THR A 319 -22.98 6.95 4.22
CA THR A 319 -24.23 7.39 4.86
C THR A 319 -24.98 6.19 5.46
N ARG A 320 -25.16 5.12 4.69
CA ARG A 320 -25.83 3.89 5.14
C ARG A 320 -25.06 3.16 6.24
N VAL A 321 -23.74 3.07 6.13
CA VAL A 321 -22.88 2.49 7.18
C VAL A 321 -23.07 3.26 8.49
N GLY A 322 -22.99 4.59 8.45
CA GLY A 322 -23.20 5.42 9.64
C GLY A 322 -24.57 5.20 10.28
N MET A 323 -25.63 5.17 9.47
CA MET A 323 -27.00 4.91 9.95
C MET A 323 -27.13 3.51 10.57
N ALA A 324 -26.63 2.49 9.89
CA ALA A 324 -26.72 1.10 10.35
C ALA A 324 -25.98 0.89 11.66
N LEU A 325 -24.80 1.50 11.84
CA LEU A 325 -24.01 1.43 13.08
C LEU A 325 -24.57 2.34 14.19
N GLY A 326 -25.59 3.15 13.90
CA GLY A 326 -26.29 3.99 14.85
C GLY A 326 -25.58 5.29 15.19
N ARG A 327 -24.91 5.89 14.19
CA ARG A 327 -24.32 7.24 14.34
C ARG A 327 -25.41 8.25 14.73
N THR A 328 -25.09 9.08 15.70
CA THR A 328 -26.02 10.09 16.21
C THR A 328 -26.37 11.10 15.10
N PRO A 329 -27.66 11.37 14.85
CA PRO A 329 -28.06 12.41 13.88
C PRO A 329 -27.43 13.76 14.22
N GLY A 330 -26.89 14.43 13.20
CA GLY A 330 -26.18 15.70 13.37
C GLY A 330 -24.70 15.60 13.75
N ASN A 331 -24.19 14.42 14.09
CA ASN A 331 -22.75 14.21 14.27
C ASN A 331 -22.09 14.11 12.87
N PRO A 332 -21.23 15.06 12.44
CA PRO A 332 -20.68 15.06 11.10
C PRO A 332 -19.64 13.95 10.90
N LEU A 333 -19.60 13.35 9.73
CA LEU A 333 -18.50 12.51 9.25
C LEU A 333 -17.72 13.30 8.21
N LEU A 334 -16.50 13.72 8.56
CA LEU A 334 -15.67 14.53 7.68
C LEU A 334 -15.09 13.68 6.55
N VAL A 335 -14.98 14.23 5.35
CA VAL A 335 -14.50 13.50 4.17
C VAL A 335 -13.12 14.01 3.75
N ILE A 336 -12.17 13.10 3.61
CA ILE A 336 -10.86 13.32 3.00
C ILE A 336 -10.81 12.57 1.67
N SER A 337 -10.45 13.27 0.61
CA SER A 337 -10.25 12.74 -0.74
C SER A 337 -8.75 12.70 -1.06
N GLN A 338 -8.05 11.67 -0.56
CA GLN A 338 -6.58 11.56 -0.66
C GLN A 338 -6.09 11.66 -2.11
N LYS A 339 -6.83 11.07 -3.06
CA LYS A 339 -6.44 11.05 -4.48
C LYS A 339 -6.47 12.41 -5.16
N THR A 340 -7.06 13.44 -4.54
CA THR A 340 -6.94 14.82 -5.05
C THR A 340 -5.53 15.37 -4.92
N LEU A 341 -4.73 14.82 -4.00
CA LEU A 341 -3.32 15.15 -3.78
C LEU A 341 -2.36 14.23 -4.53
N THR A 342 -2.58 12.92 -4.40
CA THR A 342 -1.64 11.89 -4.86
C THR A 342 -1.92 11.39 -6.27
N GLY A 343 -3.10 11.65 -6.82
CA GLY A 343 -3.63 10.87 -7.93
C GLY A 343 -4.02 9.46 -7.48
N HIS A 344 -4.41 8.63 -8.43
CA HIS A 344 -4.87 7.28 -8.19
C HIS A 344 -3.78 6.25 -8.52
N ALA A 345 -3.03 5.85 -7.51
CA ALA A 345 -1.98 4.83 -7.60
C ALA A 345 -2.52 3.38 -7.63
N LYS A 346 -3.70 3.19 -8.16
CA LYS A 346 -4.34 1.88 -8.35
C LYS A 346 -4.26 1.03 -7.07
N GLY A 347 -3.63 -0.13 -7.12
CA GLY A 347 -3.51 -1.03 -5.95
C GLY A 347 -2.81 -0.40 -4.75
N GLY A 348 -1.85 0.51 -4.98
CA GLY A 348 -1.13 1.22 -3.93
C GLY A 348 -1.89 2.37 -3.26
N ALA A 349 -3.02 2.81 -3.82
CA ALA A 349 -3.70 4.03 -3.40
C ALA A 349 -4.14 4.04 -1.92
N CYS A 350 -4.53 2.88 -1.37
CA CYS A 350 -4.97 2.80 0.03
C CYS A 350 -3.83 3.03 1.03
N VAL A 351 -2.57 2.79 0.66
CA VAL A 351 -1.42 3.10 1.53
C VAL A 351 -1.33 4.60 1.80
N PHE A 352 -1.57 5.43 0.78
CA PHE A 352 -1.64 6.89 0.97
C PHE A 352 -2.79 7.31 1.88
N GLN A 353 -3.95 6.60 1.83
CA GLN A 353 -5.05 6.85 2.75
C GLN A 353 -4.66 6.52 4.19
N VAL A 354 -3.98 5.39 4.41
CA VAL A 354 -3.44 5.01 5.73
C VAL A 354 -2.45 6.05 6.24
N GLY A 355 -1.50 6.48 5.41
CA GLY A 355 -0.55 7.54 5.75
C GLY A 355 -1.24 8.85 6.14
N GLY A 356 -2.22 9.28 5.36
CA GLY A 356 -3.01 10.49 5.65
C GLY A 356 -3.81 10.38 6.97
N ILE A 357 -4.35 9.21 7.28
CA ILE A 357 -5.03 8.94 8.57
C ILE A 357 -4.04 9.04 9.74
N ILE A 358 -2.86 8.44 9.60
CA ILE A 358 -1.80 8.50 10.63
C ILE A 358 -1.38 9.96 10.87
N ASP A 359 -1.23 10.76 9.83
CA ASP A 359 -0.91 12.19 9.97
C ASP A 359 -1.99 12.96 10.72
N VAL A 360 -3.27 12.66 10.48
CA VAL A 360 -4.37 13.26 11.24
C VAL A 360 -4.35 12.80 12.71
N PHE A 361 -4.07 11.54 12.98
CA PHE A 361 -3.96 11.06 14.38
C PHE A 361 -2.82 11.77 15.12
N ARG A 362 -1.71 12.02 14.45
CA ARG A 362 -0.53 12.67 15.02
C ARG A 362 -0.73 14.15 15.26
N THR A 363 -1.42 14.85 14.35
CA THR A 363 -1.50 16.32 14.34
C THR A 363 -2.84 16.86 14.83
N GLY A 364 -3.89 16.07 14.79
CA GLY A 364 -5.27 16.52 14.99
C GLY A 364 -5.80 17.42 13.87
N LEU A 365 -5.02 17.59 12.78
CA LEU A 365 -5.36 18.46 11.67
C LEU A 365 -5.99 17.65 10.52
N ILE A 366 -7.27 17.85 10.26
CA ILE A 366 -7.93 17.28 9.07
C ILE A 366 -7.69 18.21 7.89
N PRO A 367 -7.08 17.72 6.80
CA PRO A 367 -6.74 18.56 5.66
C PRO A 367 -7.98 19.01 4.88
N ALA A 368 -7.84 20.09 4.12
CA ALA A 368 -8.83 20.48 3.12
C ALA A 368 -8.77 19.55 1.90
N ASN A 369 -9.91 19.41 1.21
CA ASN A 369 -9.95 18.83 -0.13
C ASN A 369 -9.56 19.93 -1.13
N VAL A 370 -8.26 20.07 -1.38
CA VAL A 370 -7.65 21.26 -2.04
C VAL A 370 -8.13 21.52 -3.47
N ALA A 371 -8.66 20.51 -4.15
CA ALA A 371 -9.22 20.65 -5.51
C ALA A 371 -10.75 20.84 -5.52
N LEU A 372 -11.37 20.93 -4.35
CA LEU A 372 -12.81 21.05 -4.19
C LEU A 372 -13.22 22.53 -4.16
N ASP A 373 -13.67 23.06 -5.29
CA ASP A 373 -14.21 24.42 -5.37
C ASP A 373 -15.71 24.45 -5.01
N CYS A 374 -16.48 23.54 -5.60
CA CYS A 374 -17.90 23.41 -5.35
C CYS A 374 -18.27 21.94 -5.23
N VAL A 375 -18.83 21.55 -4.10
CA VAL A 375 -19.42 20.22 -3.94
C VAL A 375 -20.50 20.03 -5.01
N ASP A 376 -20.55 18.86 -5.61
CA ASP A 376 -21.59 18.52 -6.58
C ASP A 376 -22.94 18.42 -5.87
N ASP A 377 -23.97 19.03 -6.46
CA ASP A 377 -25.32 19.07 -5.90
C ASP A 377 -25.88 17.67 -5.60
N ALA A 378 -25.45 16.65 -6.36
CA ALA A 378 -25.78 15.25 -6.09
C ALA A 378 -25.28 14.73 -4.74
N MET A 379 -24.32 15.40 -4.12
CA MET A 379 -23.78 15.03 -2.80
C MET A 379 -24.57 15.59 -1.61
N GLU A 380 -25.39 16.63 -1.82
CA GLU A 380 -26.11 17.32 -0.74
C GLU A 380 -27.05 16.41 0.06
N GLN A 381 -27.54 15.33 -0.57
CA GLN A 381 -28.42 14.35 0.07
C GLN A 381 -27.72 13.43 1.08
N TYR A 382 -26.39 13.36 1.08
CA TYR A 382 -25.62 12.39 1.87
C TYR A 382 -25.21 12.95 3.25
N SER A 383 -26.19 13.28 4.07
CA SER A 383 -25.94 13.55 5.49
C SER A 383 -25.59 12.23 6.22
N PRO A 384 -24.57 12.17 7.10
CA PRO A 384 -23.88 13.29 7.76
C PRO A 384 -22.54 13.70 7.11
N LEU A 385 -22.28 13.41 5.85
CA LEU A 385 -20.99 13.69 5.23
C LEU A 385 -20.73 15.20 5.10
N VAL A 386 -19.48 15.61 5.42
CA VAL A 386 -19.04 17.00 5.31
C VAL A 386 -17.70 17.06 4.58
N TRP A 387 -17.67 17.76 3.46
CA TRP A 387 -16.47 17.96 2.64
C TRP A 387 -15.80 19.27 3.02
N LEU A 388 -14.61 19.17 3.64
CA LEU A 388 -13.86 20.35 4.07
C LEU A 388 -13.19 21.05 2.89
N ARG A 389 -13.40 22.38 2.79
CA ARG A 389 -12.70 23.27 1.85
C ARG A 389 -11.56 24.06 2.52
N SER A 390 -11.50 24.02 3.83
CA SER A 390 -10.43 24.58 4.65
C SER A 390 -10.00 23.55 5.68
N PRO A 391 -8.73 23.53 6.09
CA PRO A 391 -8.27 22.61 7.13
C PRO A 391 -9.03 22.82 8.44
N LEU A 392 -9.29 21.74 9.17
CA LEU A 392 -9.95 21.78 10.47
C LEU A 392 -9.03 21.18 11.53
N ASN A 393 -8.64 21.99 12.50
CA ASN A 393 -7.84 21.52 13.64
C ASN A 393 -8.77 21.06 14.78
N LEU A 394 -8.68 19.79 15.12
CA LEU A 394 -9.45 19.16 16.21
C LEU A 394 -8.64 18.97 17.49
N SER A 395 -7.34 19.32 17.53
CA SER A 395 -6.45 19.07 18.67
C SER A 395 -6.96 19.64 20.00
N SER A 396 -7.69 20.76 19.95
CA SER A 396 -8.32 21.36 21.15
C SER A 396 -9.50 20.56 21.72
N ARG A 397 -10.03 19.59 20.94
CA ARG A 397 -11.16 18.72 21.36
C ARG A 397 -10.70 17.35 21.87
N GLY A 398 -9.40 17.16 22.00
CA GLY A 398 -8.77 15.88 22.29
C GLY A 398 -8.28 15.15 21.05
N PRO A 399 -7.70 13.95 21.18
CA PRO A 399 -7.20 13.18 20.05
C PRO A 399 -8.34 12.74 19.13
N VAL A 400 -8.09 12.77 17.83
CA VAL A 400 -8.98 12.13 16.83
C VAL A 400 -8.92 10.62 17.10
N ARG A 401 -10.04 10.01 17.48
CA ARG A 401 -10.04 8.64 18.03
C ARG A 401 -10.03 7.56 16.97
N ALA A 402 -10.80 7.74 15.90
CA ALA A 402 -10.88 6.75 14.81
C ALA A 402 -11.20 7.39 13.48
N ALA A 403 -10.88 6.66 12.41
CA ALA A 403 -11.18 6.98 11.03
C ALA A 403 -11.52 5.73 10.23
N PHE A 404 -12.30 5.89 9.18
CA PHE A 404 -12.52 4.86 8.17
C PHE A 404 -11.69 5.14 6.91
N ALA A 405 -11.37 4.08 6.17
CA ALA A 405 -10.90 4.16 4.81
C ALA A 405 -11.64 3.14 3.95
N THR A 406 -11.98 3.52 2.73
CA THR A 406 -12.53 2.62 1.71
C THR A 406 -11.64 2.59 0.49
N SER A 407 -11.55 1.41 -0.12
CA SER A 407 -10.82 1.22 -1.37
C SER A 407 -11.63 0.28 -2.26
N LEU A 408 -12.06 0.80 -3.42
CA LEU A 408 -12.97 0.09 -4.32
C LEU A 408 -12.22 -0.25 -5.61
N GLY A 409 -12.15 -1.54 -5.95
CA GLY A 409 -11.39 -2.04 -7.08
C GLY A 409 -12.28 -2.49 -8.24
N PHE A 410 -11.80 -2.31 -9.46
CA PHE A 410 -12.39 -2.94 -10.62
C PHE A 410 -12.40 -4.46 -10.43
N GLY A 411 -13.42 -5.15 -10.94
CA GLY A 411 -13.62 -6.57 -10.69
C GLY A 411 -14.40 -6.84 -9.38
N HIS A 412 -15.08 -5.80 -8.85
CA HIS A 412 -16.00 -5.90 -7.71
C HIS A 412 -15.33 -6.32 -6.38
N VAL A 413 -14.14 -5.79 -6.11
CA VAL A 413 -13.47 -5.92 -4.81
C VAL A 413 -13.58 -4.60 -4.05
N SER A 414 -14.20 -4.61 -2.89
CA SER A 414 -14.39 -3.44 -2.05
C SER A 414 -13.76 -3.66 -0.69
N GLY A 415 -12.74 -2.87 -0.33
CA GLY A 415 -12.08 -2.91 0.97
C GLY A 415 -12.61 -1.85 1.93
N PHE A 416 -12.79 -2.21 3.20
CA PHE A 416 -13.18 -1.33 4.28
C PHE A 416 -12.23 -1.49 5.46
N LEU A 417 -11.60 -0.39 5.88
CA LEU A 417 -10.70 -0.34 7.03
C LEU A 417 -11.25 0.60 8.10
N ALA A 418 -11.10 0.23 9.36
CA ALA A 418 -11.24 1.12 10.49
C ALA A 418 -9.90 1.20 11.24
N LEU A 419 -9.32 2.38 11.28
CA LEU A 419 -8.10 2.66 12.01
C LEU A 419 -8.43 3.45 13.28
N VAL A 420 -7.79 3.07 14.38
CA VAL A 420 -7.97 3.67 15.69
C VAL A 420 -6.66 4.31 16.14
N ASN A 421 -6.79 5.45 16.81
CA ASN A 421 -5.65 6.20 17.32
C ASN A 421 -4.78 5.36 18.26
N PRO A 422 -3.45 5.51 18.24
CA PRO A 422 -2.53 4.81 19.15
C PRO A 422 -2.89 4.91 20.65
N ALA A 423 -3.62 5.93 21.06
CA ALA A 423 -4.09 6.06 22.44
C ALA A 423 -4.91 4.86 22.92
N ALA A 424 -5.56 4.11 22.01
CA ALA A 424 -6.26 2.87 22.38
C ALA A 424 -5.27 1.77 22.78
N PHE A 425 -4.16 1.61 22.05
CA PHE A 425 -3.08 0.70 22.42
C PHE A 425 -2.46 1.09 23.75
N GLU A 426 -2.19 2.37 23.97
CA GLU A 426 -1.62 2.87 25.21
C GLU A 426 -2.54 2.60 26.41
N ALA A 427 -3.85 2.79 26.26
CA ALA A 427 -4.82 2.48 27.30
C ALA A 427 -4.87 0.99 27.65
N ILE A 428 -4.70 0.12 26.65
CA ILE A 428 -4.60 -1.34 26.86
C ILE A 428 -3.31 -1.68 27.60
N VAL A 429 -2.17 -1.12 27.18
CA VAL A 429 -0.89 -1.35 27.85
C VAL A 429 -0.93 -0.89 29.32
N GLU A 430 -1.50 0.29 29.59
CA GLU A 430 -1.64 0.78 30.97
C GLU A 430 -2.48 -0.16 31.82
N ARG A 431 -3.59 -0.65 31.27
CA ARG A 431 -4.50 -1.57 31.98
C ARG A 431 -3.86 -2.94 32.25
N GLU A 432 -3.17 -3.52 31.25
CA GLU A 432 -2.67 -4.91 31.31
C GLU A 432 -1.26 -5.02 31.91
N ALA A 433 -0.39 -4.04 31.64
CA ALA A 433 1.02 -4.08 32.01
C ALA A 433 1.43 -2.97 33.01
N GLY A 434 0.52 -2.04 33.31
CA GLY A 434 0.74 -0.97 34.23
C GLY A 434 1.39 0.29 33.66
N ARG A 435 1.27 1.38 34.41
CA ARG A 435 1.72 2.72 33.99
C ARG A 435 3.23 2.80 33.77
N GLU A 436 4.02 2.15 34.62
CA GLU A 436 5.48 2.15 34.50
C GLU A 436 5.93 1.53 33.17
N ARG A 437 5.31 0.41 32.76
CA ARG A 437 5.59 -0.22 31.46
C ARG A 437 5.19 0.66 30.29
N LEU A 438 4.04 1.34 30.38
CA LEU A 438 3.59 2.29 29.36
C LEU A 438 4.59 3.45 29.19
N GLU A 439 5.03 4.06 30.30
CA GLU A 439 5.97 5.18 30.27
C GLU A 439 7.35 4.74 29.71
N ALA A 440 7.82 3.55 30.08
CA ALA A 440 9.04 2.97 29.55
C ALA A 440 8.92 2.73 28.02
N TRP A 441 7.80 2.15 27.56
CA TRP A 441 7.54 1.94 26.14
C TRP A 441 7.49 3.26 25.38
N ARG A 442 6.75 4.27 25.85
CA ARG A 442 6.69 5.59 25.23
C ARG A 442 8.08 6.20 25.04
N ALA A 443 8.87 6.23 26.11
CA ALA A 443 10.21 6.79 26.06
C ALA A 443 11.14 6.04 25.07
N ALA A 444 10.99 4.73 24.97
CA ALA A 444 11.79 3.91 24.05
C ALA A 444 11.31 4.05 22.60
N SER A 445 10.00 4.02 22.34
CA SER A 445 9.45 4.20 21.00
C SER A 445 9.72 5.59 20.43
N ASP A 446 9.65 6.63 21.25
CA ASP A 446 10.06 7.99 20.86
C ASP A 446 11.54 8.09 20.50
N ARG A 447 12.41 7.37 21.20
CA ARG A 447 13.84 7.29 20.81
C ARG A 447 14.01 6.58 19.46
N ARG A 448 13.24 5.50 19.19
CA ARG A 448 13.26 4.83 17.90
C ARG A 448 12.85 5.74 16.77
N LEU A 449 11.74 6.47 16.90
CA LEU A 449 11.29 7.44 15.90
C LEU A 449 12.35 8.51 15.62
N ARG A 450 12.95 9.10 16.65
CA ARG A 450 14.03 10.10 16.47
C ARG A 450 15.26 9.51 15.81
N ASN A 451 15.65 8.29 16.17
CA ASN A 451 16.80 7.63 15.56
C ASN A 451 16.53 7.27 14.10
N GLY A 452 15.31 6.78 13.80
CA GLY A 452 14.88 6.48 12.44
C GLY A 452 14.89 7.74 11.56
N GLN A 453 14.30 8.83 12.04
CA GLN A 453 14.33 10.12 11.34
C GLN A 453 15.77 10.58 11.05
N ARG A 454 16.64 10.53 12.06
CA ARG A 454 18.06 10.88 11.87
C ARG A 454 18.76 9.95 10.88
N HIS A 455 18.44 8.65 10.91
CA HIS A 455 19.05 7.70 9.97
C HIS A 455 18.63 8.01 8.53
N ILE A 456 17.34 8.30 8.29
CA ILE A 456 16.86 8.75 6.98
C ILE A 456 17.59 10.01 6.53
N GLU A 457 17.70 11.02 7.39
CA GLU A 457 18.42 12.25 7.07
C GLU A 457 19.87 11.97 6.65
N MET A 458 20.58 11.11 7.39
CA MET A 458 21.93 10.69 7.05
C MET A 458 22.00 9.92 5.72
N GLY A 459 21.02 9.06 5.45
CA GLY A 459 20.91 8.36 4.17
C GLY A 459 20.65 9.30 3.00
N MET A 460 19.73 10.24 3.17
CA MET A 460 19.44 11.25 2.14
C MET A 460 20.65 12.15 1.83
N LEU A 461 21.52 12.37 2.80
CA LEU A 461 22.79 13.08 2.62
C LEU A 461 23.92 12.19 2.06
N GLY A 462 23.67 10.88 1.90
CA GLY A 462 24.68 9.93 1.43
C GLY A 462 25.75 9.57 2.47
N HIS A 463 25.49 9.83 3.76
CA HIS A 463 26.44 9.57 4.84
C HIS A 463 26.31 8.16 5.47
N ALA A 464 25.19 7.48 5.26
CA ALA A 464 24.96 6.12 5.76
C ALA A 464 24.06 5.36 4.79
N PRO A 465 24.34 4.07 4.50
CA PRO A 465 23.41 3.23 3.76
C PRO A 465 22.16 2.98 4.61
N LEU A 466 20.99 3.01 3.97
CA LEU A 466 19.71 2.64 4.61
C LEU A 466 19.38 1.17 4.36
N PHE A 467 19.71 0.69 3.16
CA PHE A 467 19.55 -0.71 2.79
C PHE A 467 20.71 -1.55 3.38
N THR A 468 20.35 -2.65 4.02
CA THR A 468 21.28 -3.67 4.49
C THR A 468 20.82 -5.03 3.98
N SER A 469 21.67 -5.73 3.23
CA SER A 469 21.36 -7.05 2.71
C SER A 469 21.13 -8.07 3.83
N VAL A 470 20.44 -9.15 3.49
CA VAL A 470 20.29 -10.35 4.36
C VAL A 470 21.57 -11.17 4.45
N GLU A 471 22.60 -10.86 3.67
CA GLU A 471 23.88 -11.55 3.71
C GLU A 471 24.48 -11.56 5.12
N GLY A 472 25.02 -12.71 5.57
CA GLY A 472 25.55 -12.89 6.91
C GLY A 472 24.54 -13.26 7.99
N ARG A 473 23.26 -13.33 7.69
CA ARG A 473 22.22 -13.83 8.62
C ARG A 473 22.12 -15.36 8.54
N ARG A 474 23.14 -16.04 9.04
CA ARG A 474 23.28 -17.50 8.93
C ARG A 474 23.64 -18.11 10.28
N LEU A 475 23.56 -19.43 10.39
CA LEU A 475 24.22 -20.15 11.48
C LEU A 475 25.74 -19.96 11.38
N PRO A 476 26.47 -19.90 12.52
CA PRO A 476 27.93 -19.92 12.50
C PRO A 476 28.43 -21.08 11.65
N ASP A 477 29.40 -20.81 10.78
CA ASP A 477 30.03 -21.90 10.02
C ASP A 477 30.56 -22.93 11.00
N ASP A 478 30.03 -24.14 10.97
CA ASP A 478 30.71 -25.28 11.53
C ASP A 478 32.01 -25.46 10.70
N PRO A 479 33.19 -25.46 11.29
CA PRO A 479 34.43 -25.70 10.55
C PRO A 479 34.46 -27.03 9.78
N ALA A 480 33.52 -27.95 10.08
CA ALA A 480 33.28 -29.17 9.33
C ALA A 480 32.36 -28.98 8.11
N ALA A 481 31.66 -27.85 7.99
CA ALA A 481 30.64 -27.56 7.00
C ALA A 481 31.21 -26.83 5.76
N GLY A 482 32.25 -27.33 5.18
CA GLY A 482 32.96 -26.69 4.05
C GLY A 482 32.49 -27.04 2.65
N ALA A 483 31.26 -27.52 2.46
CA ALA A 483 30.75 -27.91 1.14
C ALA A 483 29.35 -27.36 0.88
N ALA A 484 29.05 -27.07 -0.38
CA ALA A 484 27.79 -26.47 -0.86
C ALA A 484 26.48 -27.26 -0.58
N GLY A 485 26.57 -28.36 0.18
CA GLY A 485 25.41 -29.11 0.69
C GLY A 485 24.80 -28.54 1.95
N ASP A 486 25.50 -27.68 2.65
CA ASP A 486 25.17 -27.32 4.03
C ASP A 486 24.20 -26.13 4.18
N ALA A 487 24.02 -25.33 3.13
CA ALA A 487 23.09 -24.19 3.18
C ALA A 487 21.65 -24.64 3.46
N HIS A 488 21.22 -25.77 2.89
CA HIS A 488 19.88 -26.33 3.12
C HIS A 488 19.73 -26.93 4.51
N GLU A 489 20.78 -27.54 5.05
CA GLU A 489 20.77 -28.08 6.43
C GLU A 489 20.71 -26.94 7.46
N VAL A 490 21.45 -25.86 7.22
CA VAL A 490 21.41 -24.66 8.05
C VAL A 490 20.01 -24.02 8.02
N GLU A 491 19.42 -23.86 6.84
CA GLU A 491 18.05 -23.36 6.71
C GLU A 491 17.03 -24.29 7.39
N ALA A 492 17.19 -25.61 7.23
CA ALA A 492 16.33 -26.60 7.88
C ALA A 492 16.42 -26.50 9.40
N ALA A 493 17.62 -26.36 9.96
CA ALA A 493 17.81 -26.21 11.39
C ALA A 493 17.14 -24.94 11.93
N ILE A 494 17.27 -23.79 11.22
CA ILE A 494 16.60 -22.54 11.60
C ILE A 494 15.08 -22.70 11.56
N LEU A 495 14.54 -23.33 10.52
CA LEU A 495 13.10 -23.43 10.32
C LEU A 495 12.44 -24.45 11.24
N LEU A 496 13.14 -25.50 11.62
CA LEU A 496 12.61 -26.58 12.47
C LEU A 496 12.73 -26.29 13.97
N ASP A 497 13.65 -25.42 14.38
CA ASP A 497 13.76 -25.06 15.79
C ASP A 497 12.87 -23.85 16.12
N PRO A 498 11.80 -24.00 16.92
CA PRO A 498 10.88 -22.92 17.24
C PRO A 498 11.55 -21.77 18.02
N ASN A 499 12.73 -22.00 18.57
CA ASN A 499 13.47 -21.01 19.36
C ASN A 499 14.61 -20.35 18.57
N ALA A 500 14.80 -20.71 17.31
CA ALA A 500 15.84 -20.09 16.48
C ALA A 500 15.63 -18.57 16.40
N ARG A 501 16.66 -17.82 16.74
CA ARG A 501 16.67 -16.35 16.70
C ARG A 501 18.00 -15.86 16.16
N LEU A 502 17.97 -14.72 15.47
CA LEU A 502 19.18 -14.04 15.02
C LEU A 502 19.93 -13.47 16.22
N GLY A 503 21.23 -13.73 16.33
CA GLY A 503 22.09 -13.15 17.36
C GLY A 503 22.54 -11.72 17.01
N GLU A 504 23.19 -11.07 17.98
CA GLU A 504 23.81 -9.75 17.76
C GLU A 504 25.00 -9.81 16.81
N ASP A 505 25.64 -10.97 16.72
CA ASP A 505 26.73 -11.27 15.81
C ASP A 505 26.30 -11.48 14.34
N GLY A 506 24.99 -11.44 14.07
CA GLY A 506 24.42 -11.62 12.74
C GLY A 506 24.15 -13.07 12.35
N PHE A 507 24.41 -14.04 13.24
CA PHE A 507 24.13 -15.45 13.01
C PHE A 507 22.91 -15.94 13.78
N TYR A 508 22.23 -16.97 13.26
CA TYR A 508 21.17 -17.64 14.01
C TYR A 508 21.76 -18.54 15.09
N HIS A 509 21.24 -18.38 16.29
CA HIS A 509 21.57 -19.24 17.42
C HIS A 509 20.41 -20.21 17.67
N LEU A 510 20.77 -21.49 17.74
CA LEU A 510 19.86 -22.54 18.21
C LEU A 510 20.14 -22.72 19.70
N PRO A 511 19.11 -22.82 20.56
CA PRO A 511 19.35 -23.15 21.96
C PRO A 511 20.02 -24.51 22.03
N GLU A 512 21.02 -24.62 22.87
CA GLU A 512 21.69 -25.91 23.12
C GLU A 512 20.61 -26.95 23.45
N SER A 513 20.63 -28.08 22.73
CA SER A 513 19.76 -29.21 23.02
C SER A 513 20.01 -29.65 24.46
N LYS A 514 19.03 -29.42 25.34
CA LYS A 514 19.07 -29.91 26.71
C LYS A 514 18.97 -31.43 26.76
#